data_640d550ad8e8dc756ff5461b8ccb6c24
#
_entry.id   640d550ad8e8dc756ff5461b8ccb6c24
#
_cell.length_a   1.000
_cell.length_b   1.000
_cell.length_c   1.000
_cell.angle_alpha   90.00
_cell.angle_beta   90.00
_cell.angle_gamma   90.00
#
_symmetry.space_group_name_H-M   'P 1'
#
loop_
_entity.id
_entity.type
_entity.pdbx_description
1 polymer ?
#
loop_
_entity_poly.entity_id
_entity_poly.type
_entity_poly.pdbx_seq_one_letter_code
_entity_poly.pdbx_strand_id
1 'polypeptide(L)' 'ITISAYITEKKLEEAKLWLDNSSLSISEIAHQLSFSDQSYFIKVFKRSIGLTPKQYRLKNYKT' A
#
# COMPACT_ATOMS: atom_id res chain seq x y z
N ILE A 1 -11.90 11.32 -13.16
CA ILE A 1 -11.56 10.32 -12.15
C ILE A 1 -12.82 9.87 -11.41
N THR A 2 -12.93 8.59 -11.16
CA THR A 2 -14.08 8.06 -10.45
C THR A 2 -13.87 8.16 -8.94
N ILE A 3 -14.97 8.09 -8.20
CA ILE A 3 -14.88 8.11 -6.74
C ILE A 3 -14.07 6.91 -6.25
N SER A 4 -14.26 5.75 -6.86
CA SER A 4 -13.52 4.54 -6.48
C SER A 4 -12.03 4.73 -6.66
N ALA A 5 -11.62 5.31 -7.77
CA ALA A 5 -10.20 5.55 -8.03
C ALA A 5 -9.63 6.53 -7.03
N TYR A 6 -10.40 7.56 -6.68
CA TYR A 6 -9.96 8.55 -5.71
C TYR A 6 -9.73 7.91 -4.34
N ILE A 7 -10.67 7.07 -3.91
CA ILE A 7 -10.56 6.40 -2.62
C ILE A 7 -9.36 5.47 -2.61
N THR A 8 -9.14 4.76 -3.71
CA THR A 8 -8.01 3.84 -3.82
C THR A 8 -6.69 4.61 -3.73
N GLU A 9 -6.60 5.75 -4.41
CA GLU A 9 -5.39 6.56 -4.35
C GLU A 9 -5.09 7.05 -2.94
N LYS A 10 -6.14 7.45 -2.22
CA LYS A 10 -5.96 7.89 -0.85
C LYS A 10 -5.46 6.75 0.04
N LYS A 11 -6.02 5.57 -0.15
CA LYS A 11 -5.58 4.41 0.61
C LYS A 11 -4.12 4.09 0.32
N LEU A 12 -3.70 4.21 -0.92
CA LEU A 12 -2.33 3.92 -1.28
C LEU A 12 -1.36 4.94 -0.70
N GLU A 13 -1.77 6.20 -0.62
CA GLU A 13 -0.95 7.21 0.03
C GLU A 13 -0.73 6.89 1.49
N GLU A 14 -1.80 6.48 2.17
CA GLU A 14 -1.67 6.08 3.57
C GLU A 14 -0.81 4.83 3.70
N ALA A 15 -0.95 3.91 2.76
CA ALA A 15 -0.13 2.70 2.79
C ALA A 15 1.35 3.05 2.75
N LYS A 16 1.73 4.01 1.94
CA LYS A 16 3.12 4.42 1.86
C LYS A 16 3.62 4.94 3.20
N LEU A 17 2.81 5.72 3.89
CA LEU A 17 3.18 6.24 5.19
C LEU A 17 3.35 5.12 6.21
N TRP A 18 2.45 4.14 6.19
CA TRP A 18 2.54 3.02 7.13
C TRP A 18 3.72 2.14 6.83
N LEU A 19 4.06 1.98 5.55
CA LEU A 19 5.24 1.20 5.18
C LEU A 19 6.52 1.87 5.66
N ASP A 20 6.55 3.19 5.65
CA ASP A 20 7.72 3.95 6.08
C ASP A 20 7.82 4.11 7.59
N ASN A 21 6.70 4.27 8.26
CA ASN A 21 6.68 4.73 9.64
C ASN A 21 6.19 3.70 10.65
N SER A 22 5.91 2.49 10.23
CA SER A 22 5.46 1.47 11.17
C SER A 22 6.07 0.13 10.80
N SER A 23 5.98 -0.81 11.73
CA SER A 23 6.48 -2.16 11.49
C SER A 23 5.36 -3.13 11.16
N LEU A 24 4.17 -2.61 10.84
CA LEU A 24 3.06 -3.46 10.47
C LEU A 24 3.39 -4.29 9.25
N SER A 25 2.89 -5.52 9.22
CA SER A 25 3.09 -6.37 8.06
C SER A 25 2.24 -5.87 6.89
N ILE A 26 2.57 -6.33 5.71
CA ILE A 26 1.80 -5.98 4.51
C ILE A 26 0.34 -6.38 4.69
N SER A 27 0.12 -7.56 5.26
CA SER A 27 -1.24 -8.05 5.49
C SER A 27 -2.00 -7.13 6.45
N GLU A 28 -1.34 -6.69 7.50
CA GLU A 28 -1.96 -5.81 8.48
C GLU A 28 -2.31 -4.46 7.87
N ILE A 29 -1.41 -3.93 7.05
CA ILE A 29 -1.66 -2.66 6.39
C ILE A 29 -2.87 -2.77 5.46
N ALA A 30 -2.93 -3.84 4.67
CA ALA A 30 -4.06 -4.05 3.78
C ALA A 30 -5.36 -4.12 4.57
N HIS A 31 -5.34 -4.81 5.70
CA HIS A 31 -6.52 -4.92 6.53
C HIS A 31 -6.95 -3.57 7.11
N GLN A 32 -5.98 -2.81 7.61
CA GLN A 32 -6.27 -1.50 8.19
C GLN A 32 -6.86 -0.55 7.16
N LEU A 33 -6.45 -0.68 5.92
CA LEU A 33 -6.95 0.18 4.86
C LEU A 33 -8.21 -0.35 4.21
N SER A 34 -8.78 -1.41 4.77
CA SER A 34 -10.04 -1.99 4.30
C SER A 34 -9.97 -2.55 2.89
N PHE A 35 -8.84 -3.08 2.51
CA PHE A 35 -8.76 -3.82 1.26
C PHE A 35 -9.39 -5.20 1.46
N SER A 36 -10.02 -5.72 0.42
CA SER A 36 -10.73 -6.99 0.53
C SER A 36 -9.77 -8.15 0.82
N ASP A 37 -8.57 -8.11 0.25
CA ASP A 37 -7.55 -9.09 0.61
C ASP A 37 -6.18 -8.54 0.27
N GLN A 38 -5.16 -9.22 0.80
CA GLN A 38 -3.79 -8.77 0.65
C GLN A 38 -3.32 -8.82 -0.81
N SER A 39 -3.72 -9.85 -1.53
CA SER A 39 -3.32 -9.99 -2.92
C SER A 39 -3.80 -8.83 -3.76
N TYR A 40 -5.03 -8.42 -3.54
CA TYR A 40 -5.59 -7.29 -4.27
C TYR A 40 -4.82 -6.00 -3.93
N PHE A 41 -4.52 -5.80 -2.65
CA PHE A 41 -3.76 -4.64 -2.22
C PHE A 41 -2.40 -4.59 -2.90
N ILE A 42 -1.68 -5.70 -2.91
CA ILE A 42 -0.37 -5.77 -3.53
C ILE A 42 -0.46 -5.44 -5.02
N LYS A 43 -1.46 -5.98 -5.68
CA LYS A 43 -1.64 -5.76 -7.11
C LYS A 43 -1.90 -4.29 -7.42
N VAL A 44 -2.79 -3.67 -6.67
CA VAL A 44 -3.14 -2.27 -6.89
C VAL A 44 -1.97 -1.37 -6.56
N PHE A 45 -1.28 -1.66 -5.48
CA PHE A 45 -0.11 -0.89 -5.05
C PHE A 45 0.97 -0.91 -6.13
N LYS A 46 1.30 -2.11 -6.61
CA LYS A 46 2.33 -2.23 -7.64
C LYS A 46 1.92 -1.53 -8.92
N ARG A 47 0.66 -1.63 -9.29
CA ARG A 47 0.17 -1.00 -10.50
C ARG A 47 0.27 0.52 -10.44
N SER A 48 0.00 1.11 -9.29
CA SER A 48 0.02 2.56 -9.13
C SER A 48 1.40 3.12 -8.88
N ILE A 49 2.20 2.40 -8.13
CA ILE A 49 3.48 2.92 -7.64
C ILE A 49 4.68 2.34 -8.40
N GLY A 50 4.49 1.17 -9.00
CA GLY A 50 5.55 0.53 -9.76
C GLY A 50 6.36 -0.47 -8.96
N LEU A 51 6.10 -0.57 -7.65
CA LEU A 51 6.79 -1.50 -6.76
C LEU A 51 5.76 -2.20 -5.89
N THR A 52 6.05 -3.42 -5.48
CA THR A 52 5.21 -4.07 -4.50
C THR A 52 5.40 -3.38 -3.16
N PRO A 53 4.45 -3.51 -2.23
CA PRO A 53 4.62 -2.92 -0.90
C PRO A 53 5.90 -3.37 -0.22
N LYS A 54 6.26 -4.63 -0.39
CA LYS A 54 7.49 -5.14 0.20
C LYS A 54 8.73 -4.48 -0.41
N GLN A 55 8.74 -4.35 -1.73
CA GLN A 55 9.84 -3.69 -2.40
C GLN A 55 9.94 -2.23 -2.00
N TYR A 56 8.81 -1.58 -1.87
CA TYR A 56 8.77 -0.18 -1.48
C TYR A 56 9.36 0.00 -0.08
N ARG A 57 8.95 -0.87 0.85
CA ARG A 57 9.46 -0.80 2.23
C ARG A 57 10.97 -1.03 2.27
N LEU A 58 11.44 -2.03 1.55
CA LEU A 58 12.87 -2.32 1.53
C LEU A 58 13.67 -1.18 0.94
N LYS A 59 13.15 -0.57 -0.12
CA LYS A 59 13.84 0.52 -0.77
C LYS A 59 14.00 1.72 0.16
N ASN A 60 12.93 2.07 0.88
CA ASN A 60 12.98 3.22 1.77
C ASN A 60 13.71 2.93 3.05
N TYR A 61 13.58 1.72 3.52
CA TYR A 61 14.21 1.32 4.77
C TYR A 61 15.72 1.35 4.67
N LYS A 62 16.18 1.18 3.49
CA LYS A 62 17.59 1.00 3.26
C LYS A 62 18.42 2.27 3.41
N THR A 63 17.91 3.39 3.37
CA THR A 63 18.67 4.64 3.39
C THR A 63 19.94 4.67 4.27
#